data_a282318425a4dddc516801f7b0aa5495
#
_entry.id   a282318425a4dddc516801f7b0aa5495
#
_cell.length_a   1.000
_cell.length_b   1.000
_cell.length_c   1.000
_cell.angle_alpha   90.00
_cell.angle_beta   90.00
_cell.angle_gamma   90.00
#
_symmetry.space_group_name_H-M   'P 1'
#
loop_
_entity.id
_entity.type
_entity.pdbx_description
1 polymer ?
#
loop_
_entity_poly.entity_id
_entity_poly.type
_entity_poly.pdbx_seq_one_letter_code
_entity_poly.pdbx_strand_id
1 'polypeptide(L)'
;MIFRSTFNRVISIVTWAALTVAVVGTALTPGALPTLVGIPVGAVGLALLVWVFLWAPHLRVDDEGATVANIFLDYVVPWAALIHVDTQYSLTLHTPGRRIRVTAAPAPGQLAAFRATRAEKRRLGQLTGGDIRPGDLPGTDSGTAAEIVRDRWERLRDAGRIEAGVAESLHVTVRVRALPVAAAVIGAAAIVIAVLSV
;
A
#
# COMPACT_ATOMS: atom_id res chain seq x y z
N MET A 1 -13.45 -4.44 6.81
CA MET A 1 -12.36 -5.33 6.34
C MET A 1 -11.10 -4.52 6.12
N ILE A 2 -9.88 -5.08 6.41
CA ILE A 2 -8.62 -4.34 6.20
C ILE A 2 -7.78 -5.14 5.22
N PHE A 3 -7.39 -4.50 4.10
CA PHE A 3 -6.47 -5.03 3.11
C PHE A 3 -5.07 -4.45 3.30
N ARG A 4 -4.06 -5.30 3.15
CA ARG A 4 -2.63 -4.93 3.16
C ARG A 4 -1.90 -5.75 2.10
N SER A 5 -0.96 -5.14 1.39
CA SER A 5 -0.13 -5.81 0.40
C SER A 5 0.67 -6.95 1.02
N THR A 6 0.48 -8.17 0.52
CA THR A 6 1.28 -9.33 0.92
C THR A 6 2.74 -9.16 0.49
N PHE A 7 2.95 -8.61 -0.71
CA PHE A 7 4.28 -8.33 -1.23
C PHE A 7 5.06 -7.37 -0.34
N ASN A 8 4.44 -6.23 0.04
CA ASN A 8 5.09 -5.24 0.91
C ASN A 8 5.42 -5.83 2.28
N ARG A 9 4.55 -6.68 2.83
CA ARG A 9 4.80 -7.34 4.13
C ARG A 9 5.98 -8.31 4.07
N VAL A 10 6.07 -9.12 3.01
CA VAL A 10 7.19 -10.05 2.82
C VAL A 10 8.50 -9.28 2.69
N ILE A 11 8.55 -8.24 1.87
CA ILE A 11 9.74 -7.38 1.73
C ILE A 11 10.13 -6.76 3.07
N SER A 12 9.16 -6.25 3.84
CA SER A 12 9.44 -5.66 5.16
C SER A 12 10.07 -6.68 6.11
N ILE A 13 9.51 -7.89 6.21
CA ILE A 13 10.02 -8.96 7.08
C ILE A 13 11.44 -9.36 6.65
N VAL A 14 11.68 -9.56 5.36
CA VAL A 14 13.00 -9.91 4.83
C VAL A 14 14.02 -8.82 5.13
N THR A 15 13.64 -7.55 4.92
CA THR A 15 14.53 -6.42 5.22
C THR A 15 14.86 -6.34 6.71
N TRP A 16 13.86 -6.47 7.59
CA TRP A 16 14.11 -6.45 9.05
C TRP A 16 14.97 -7.62 9.51
N ALA A 17 14.77 -8.81 8.95
CA ALA A 17 15.64 -9.97 9.23
C ALA A 17 17.08 -9.70 8.79
N ALA A 18 17.29 -9.15 7.59
CA ALA A 18 18.62 -8.78 7.08
C ALA A 18 19.30 -7.73 7.96
N LEU A 19 18.56 -6.70 8.39
CA LEU A 19 19.06 -5.66 9.30
C LEU A 19 19.47 -6.26 10.67
N THR A 20 18.67 -7.18 11.20
CA THR A 20 18.99 -7.89 12.44
C THR A 20 20.28 -8.69 12.30
N VAL A 21 20.44 -9.44 11.20
CA VAL A 21 21.67 -10.19 10.93
C VAL A 21 22.88 -9.26 10.80
N ALA A 22 22.73 -8.12 10.13
CA ALA A 22 23.81 -7.14 9.99
C ALA A 22 24.24 -6.57 11.36
N VAL A 23 23.29 -6.19 12.21
CA VAL A 23 23.58 -5.67 13.56
C VAL A 23 24.25 -6.73 14.44
N VAL A 24 23.72 -7.96 14.44
CA VAL A 24 24.32 -9.05 15.24
C VAL A 24 25.71 -9.41 14.71
N GLY A 25 25.88 -9.50 13.38
CA GLY A 25 27.18 -9.78 12.76
C GLY A 25 28.23 -8.75 13.13
N THR A 26 27.87 -7.48 13.14
CA THR A 26 28.78 -6.40 13.57
C THR A 26 29.15 -6.54 15.04
N ALA A 27 28.19 -6.83 15.91
CA ALA A 27 28.44 -6.99 17.34
C ALA A 27 29.37 -8.18 17.66
N LEU A 28 29.40 -9.20 16.81
CA LEU A 28 30.25 -10.38 16.96
C LEU A 28 31.63 -10.26 16.32
N THR A 29 31.89 -9.16 15.57
CA THR A 29 33.17 -8.96 14.88
C THR A 29 34.20 -8.29 15.80
N PRO A 30 35.34 -8.92 16.10
CA PRO A 30 36.40 -8.29 16.92
C PRO A 30 36.93 -7.03 16.24
N GLY A 31 37.10 -5.95 17.01
CA GLY A 31 37.63 -4.68 16.50
C GLY A 31 36.59 -3.78 15.82
N ALA A 32 35.32 -4.14 15.80
CA ALA A 32 34.24 -3.34 15.20
C ALA A 32 33.79 -2.13 16.04
N LEU A 33 34.54 -1.73 17.08
CA LEU A 33 34.17 -0.64 17.99
C LEU A 33 33.68 0.65 17.30
N PRO A 34 34.32 1.13 16.23
CA PRO A 34 33.86 2.36 15.55
C PRO A 34 32.48 2.20 14.91
N THR A 35 32.10 0.99 14.48
CA THR A 35 30.84 0.72 13.77
C THR A 35 29.72 0.24 14.69
N LEU A 36 30.00 -0.04 15.97
CA LEU A 36 29.04 -0.55 16.95
C LEU A 36 27.88 0.40 17.25
N VAL A 37 28.03 1.68 17.00
CA VAL A 37 26.95 2.67 17.18
C VAL A 37 26.30 3.01 15.83
N GLY A 38 27.08 3.27 14.79
CA GLY A 38 26.58 3.70 13.49
C GLY A 38 25.67 2.67 12.84
N ILE A 39 26.08 1.39 12.80
CA ILE A 39 25.30 0.33 12.15
C ILE A 39 23.92 0.09 12.80
N PRO A 40 23.80 -0.09 14.13
CA PRO A 40 22.50 -0.21 14.78
C PRO A 40 21.61 1.00 14.60
N VAL A 41 22.16 2.22 14.72
CA VAL A 41 21.40 3.46 14.52
C VAL A 41 20.86 3.54 13.08
N GLY A 42 21.69 3.25 12.08
CA GLY A 42 21.29 3.22 10.68
C GLY A 42 20.25 2.11 10.40
N ALA A 43 20.43 0.94 11.02
CA ALA A 43 19.48 -0.16 10.90
C ALA A 43 18.11 0.19 11.47
N VAL A 44 18.05 0.85 12.64
CA VAL A 44 16.79 1.36 13.21
C VAL A 44 16.18 2.41 12.28
N GLY A 45 16.98 3.34 11.75
CA GLY A 45 16.51 4.33 10.79
C GLY A 45 15.86 3.70 9.56
N LEU A 46 16.54 2.74 8.95
CA LEU A 46 16.03 2.01 7.79
C LEU A 46 14.80 1.16 8.13
N ALA A 47 14.78 0.51 9.30
CA ALA A 47 13.62 -0.26 9.76
C ALA A 47 12.38 0.62 9.92
N LEU A 48 12.52 1.85 10.44
CA LEU A 48 11.44 2.83 10.53
C LEU A 48 10.93 3.26 9.15
N LEU A 49 11.83 3.51 8.19
CA LEU A 49 11.44 3.86 6.83
C LEU A 49 10.70 2.70 6.15
N VAL A 50 11.19 1.47 6.28
CA VAL A 50 10.49 0.27 5.78
C VAL A 50 9.10 0.16 6.40
N TRP A 51 8.95 0.41 7.70
CA TRP A 51 7.64 0.43 8.34
C TRP A 51 6.72 1.50 7.75
N VAL A 52 7.21 2.73 7.56
CA VAL A 52 6.44 3.86 7.03
C VAL A 52 5.98 3.60 5.60
N PHE A 53 6.88 3.15 4.72
CA PHE A 53 6.60 3.07 3.29
C PHE A 53 5.93 1.76 2.86
N LEU A 54 6.21 0.65 3.55
CA LEU A 54 5.76 -0.67 3.12
C LEU A 54 4.73 -1.29 4.09
N TRP A 55 4.92 -1.15 5.41
CA TRP A 55 4.08 -1.84 6.40
C TRP A 55 2.85 -1.05 6.84
N ALA A 56 2.98 0.25 7.04
CA ALA A 56 1.92 1.11 7.56
C ALA A 56 0.78 1.42 6.59
N PRO A 57 0.97 1.49 5.25
CA PRO A 57 -0.13 1.70 4.32
C PRO A 57 -1.12 0.54 4.33
N HIS A 58 -2.43 0.87 4.29
CA HIS A 58 -3.50 -0.13 4.22
C HIS A 58 -4.77 0.48 3.63
N LEU A 59 -5.67 -0.38 3.17
CA LEU A 59 -7.01 -0.03 2.74
C LEU A 59 -8.01 -0.66 3.69
N ARG A 60 -8.87 0.15 4.29
CA ARG A 60 -10.00 -0.30 5.10
C ARG A 60 -11.29 -0.09 4.31
N VAL A 61 -12.11 -1.12 4.27
CA VAL A 61 -13.42 -1.12 3.61
C VAL A 61 -14.46 -1.48 4.67
N ASP A 62 -15.43 -0.60 4.88
CA ASP A 62 -16.55 -0.78 5.82
C ASP A 62 -17.88 -0.41 5.17
N ASP A 63 -18.94 -0.23 5.96
CA ASP A 63 -20.28 0.07 5.47
C ASP A 63 -20.46 1.53 5.07
N GLU A 64 -19.64 2.42 5.59
CA GLU A 64 -19.73 3.86 5.38
C GLU A 64 -18.89 4.31 4.19
N GLY A 65 -17.80 3.58 3.89
CA GLY A 65 -16.91 3.97 2.81
C GLY A 65 -15.61 3.16 2.76
N ALA A 66 -14.67 3.69 2.00
CA ALA A 66 -13.31 3.20 1.92
C ALA A 66 -12.34 4.20 2.54
N THR A 67 -11.56 3.75 3.53
CA THR A 67 -10.47 4.55 4.10
C THR A 67 -9.15 4.09 3.51
N VAL A 68 -8.50 4.96 2.74
CA VAL A 68 -7.19 4.74 2.13
C VAL A 68 -6.12 5.35 3.00
N ALA A 69 -5.47 4.53 3.79
CA ALA A 69 -4.31 4.93 4.58
C ALA A 69 -3.04 4.82 3.73
N ASN A 70 -2.67 5.91 3.07
CA ASN A 70 -1.42 6.02 2.33
C ASN A 70 -0.24 6.31 3.27
N ILE A 71 0.93 6.62 2.73
CA ILE A 71 2.15 6.80 3.52
C ILE A 71 1.98 7.90 4.59
N PHE A 72 1.55 9.09 4.18
CA PHE A 72 1.45 10.27 5.05
C PHE A 72 0.03 10.83 5.18
N LEU A 73 -0.91 10.34 4.38
CA LEU A 73 -2.28 10.86 4.31
C LEU A 73 -3.29 9.73 4.37
N ASP A 74 -4.33 9.93 5.17
CA ASP A 74 -5.54 9.12 5.15
C ASP A 74 -6.61 9.83 4.32
N TYR A 75 -7.25 9.09 3.43
CA TYR A 75 -8.38 9.54 2.63
C TYR A 75 -9.62 8.74 3.03
N VAL A 76 -10.63 9.41 3.57
CA VAL A 76 -11.92 8.79 3.86
C VAL A 76 -12.86 9.09 2.71
N VAL A 77 -13.23 8.05 1.96
CA VAL A 77 -14.05 8.11 0.76
C VAL A 77 -15.41 7.50 1.07
N PRO A 78 -16.48 8.30 1.25
CA PRO A 78 -17.84 7.78 1.35
C PRO A 78 -18.24 7.03 0.08
N TRP A 79 -19.04 5.96 0.19
CA TRP A 79 -19.46 5.18 -0.98
C TRP A 79 -20.21 6.01 -2.02
N ALA A 80 -21.02 6.97 -1.60
CA ALA A 80 -21.76 7.84 -2.51
C ALA A 80 -20.87 8.85 -3.27
N ALA A 81 -19.61 9.06 -2.82
CA ALA A 81 -18.62 9.86 -3.53
C ALA A 81 -17.78 9.04 -4.52
N LEU A 82 -17.84 7.71 -4.47
CA LEU A 82 -17.07 6.84 -5.36
C LEU A 82 -17.75 6.76 -6.74
N ILE A 83 -17.03 7.21 -7.78
CA ILE A 83 -17.51 7.19 -9.18
C ILE A 83 -17.03 5.93 -9.89
N HIS A 84 -15.75 5.61 -9.76
CA HIS A 84 -15.11 4.54 -10.52
C HIS A 84 -13.87 4.00 -9.79
N VAL A 85 -13.60 2.70 -9.99
CA VAL A 85 -12.42 1.99 -9.48
C VAL A 85 -11.55 1.57 -10.65
N ASP A 86 -10.36 2.14 -10.75
CA ASP A 86 -9.38 1.82 -11.80
C ASP A 86 -8.19 1.04 -11.23
N THR A 87 -7.64 0.12 -12.04
CA THR A 87 -6.55 -0.80 -11.66
C THR A 87 -5.40 -0.81 -12.68
N GLN A 88 -5.38 0.14 -13.62
CA GLN A 88 -4.41 0.13 -14.73
C GLN A 88 -2.95 0.09 -14.26
N TYR A 89 -2.57 0.91 -13.26
CA TYR A 89 -1.20 0.99 -12.72
C TYR A 89 -1.14 0.71 -11.21
N SER A 90 -2.24 0.86 -10.52
CA SER A 90 -2.47 0.56 -9.10
C SER A 90 -3.94 0.74 -8.84
N LEU A 91 -4.45 0.19 -7.74
CA LEU A 91 -5.81 0.53 -7.34
C LEU A 91 -5.94 2.04 -7.16
N THR A 92 -6.85 2.65 -7.91
CA THR A 92 -7.15 4.08 -7.86
C THR A 92 -8.66 4.28 -7.70
N LEU A 93 -9.05 5.01 -6.68
CA LEU A 93 -10.44 5.40 -6.43
C LEU A 93 -10.69 6.77 -7.05
N HIS A 94 -11.64 6.84 -7.98
CA HIS A 94 -12.05 8.08 -8.62
C HIS A 94 -13.26 8.66 -7.89
N THR A 95 -13.12 9.90 -7.45
CA THR A 95 -14.17 10.71 -6.79
C THR A 95 -14.28 12.05 -7.49
N PRO A 96 -15.35 12.83 -7.27
CA PRO A 96 -15.43 14.19 -7.81
C PRO A 96 -14.21 15.02 -7.39
N GLY A 97 -13.48 15.53 -8.39
CA GLY A 97 -12.31 16.39 -8.19
C GLY A 97 -11.03 15.70 -7.71
N ARG A 98 -11.03 14.37 -7.42
CA ARG A 98 -9.82 13.66 -6.94
C ARG A 98 -9.67 12.25 -7.49
N ARG A 99 -8.40 11.88 -7.73
CA ARG A 99 -7.97 10.49 -7.99
C ARG A 99 -7.08 10.04 -6.84
N ILE A 100 -7.54 9.04 -6.09
CA ILE A 100 -6.86 8.57 -4.89
C ILE A 100 -6.21 7.24 -5.21
N ARG A 101 -4.89 7.27 -5.39
CA ARG A 101 -4.09 6.05 -5.57
C ARG A 101 -3.90 5.35 -4.22
N VAL A 102 -4.13 4.04 -4.17
CA VAL A 102 -3.97 3.22 -2.97
C VAL A 102 -2.56 2.63 -2.95
N THR A 103 -1.68 3.18 -2.11
CA THR A 103 -0.29 2.72 -1.98
C THR A 103 -0.19 1.28 -1.46
N ALA A 104 -1.19 0.85 -0.67
CA ALA A 104 -1.27 -0.51 -0.14
C ALA A 104 -1.63 -1.57 -1.19
N ALA A 105 -2.04 -1.18 -2.41
CA ALA A 105 -2.45 -2.08 -3.48
C ALA A 105 -1.73 -1.71 -4.80
N PRO A 106 -0.39 -1.88 -4.86
CA PRO A 106 0.36 -1.61 -6.08
C PRO A 106 -0.05 -2.57 -7.19
N ALA A 107 0.02 -2.09 -8.44
CA ALA A 107 -0.11 -3.00 -9.57
C ALA A 107 1.02 -4.04 -9.54
N PRO A 108 0.76 -5.24 -10.05
CA PRO A 108 1.80 -6.24 -10.22
C PRO A 108 2.91 -5.65 -11.08
N GLY A 109 4.14 -5.74 -10.63
CA GLY A 109 5.30 -5.41 -11.46
C GLY A 109 5.30 -6.28 -12.72
N GLN A 110 6.05 -5.86 -13.75
CA GLN A 110 6.12 -6.57 -15.03
C GLN A 110 6.36 -8.09 -14.88
N LEU A 111 7.13 -8.50 -13.88
CA LEU A 111 7.40 -9.93 -13.56
C LEU A 111 6.15 -10.71 -13.15
N ALA A 112 5.20 -10.13 -12.43
CA ALA A 112 3.96 -10.79 -12.05
C ALA A 112 2.98 -10.89 -13.24
N ALA A 113 2.98 -9.88 -14.12
CA ALA A 113 2.24 -9.91 -15.38
C ALA A 113 2.77 -11.00 -16.33
N PHE A 114 4.07 -11.29 -16.31
CA PHE A 114 4.67 -12.40 -17.06
C PHE A 114 4.37 -13.79 -16.48
N ARG A 115 4.19 -13.89 -15.16
CA ARG A 115 3.85 -15.15 -14.46
C ARG A 115 2.38 -15.54 -14.58
N ALA A 116 1.50 -14.59 -14.86
CA ALA A 116 0.10 -14.90 -15.15
C ALA A 116 0.06 -15.79 -16.39
N THR A 117 -0.35 -17.04 -16.21
CA THR A 117 -0.38 -18.04 -17.28
C THR A 117 -1.26 -17.56 -18.44
N ARG A 118 -0.84 -17.88 -19.68
CA ARG A 118 -1.62 -17.58 -20.90
C ARG A 118 -3.09 -18.06 -20.81
N ALA A 119 -3.35 -19.12 -20.04
CA ALA A 119 -4.67 -19.68 -19.82
C ALA A 119 -5.55 -18.74 -18.95
N GLU A 120 -4.97 -18.11 -17.94
CA GLU A 120 -5.64 -17.18 -17.04
C GLU A 120 -5.98 -15.86 -17.74
N LYS A 121 -5.05 -15.37 -18.58
CA LYS A 121 -5.32 -14.22 -19.47
C LYS A 121 -6.44 -14.50 -20.47
N ARG A 122 -6.52 -15.70 -21.03
CA ARG A 122 -7.62 -16.09 -21.94
C ARG A 122 -8.97 -16.21 -21.23
N ARG A 123 -9.01 -16.79 -20.04
CA ARG A 123 -10.26 -16.91 -19.26
C ARG A 123 -10.84 -15.54 -18.89
N LEU A 124 -10.01 -14.64 -18.44
CA LEU A 124 -10.42 -13.26 -18.09
C LEU A 124 -10.86 -12.47 -19.32
N GLY A 125 -10.12 -12.56 -20.44
CA GLY A 125 -10.50 -11.90 -21.70
C GLY A 125 -11.83 -12.37 -22.25
N GLN A 126 -12.21 -13.64 -22.05
CA GLN A 126 -13.51 -14.17 -22.45
C GLN A 126 -14.65 -13.72 -21.52
N LEU A 127 -14.36 -13.46 -20.23
CA LEU A 127 -15.36 -13.03 -19.25
C LEU A 127 -15.63 -11.52 -19.29
N THR A 128 -14.63 -10.73 -19.66
CA THR A 128 -14.73 -9.25 -19.62
C THR A 128 -14.90 -8.58 -20.99
N GLY A 129 -14.80 -9.32 -22.10
CA GLY A 129 -15.01 -8.78 -23.45
C GLY A 129 -14.06 -7.64 -23.86
N GLY A 130 -12.94 -7.42 -23.11
CA GLY A 130 -12.03 -6.31 -23.29
C GLY A 130 -10.57 -6.66 -22.98
N ASP A 131 -9.69 -5.71 -23.26
CA ASP A 131 -8.26 -5.83 -23.02
C ASP A 131 -8.01 -5.96 -21.49
N ILE A 132 -7.41 -7.09 -21.05
CA ILE A 132 -7.19 -7.36 -19.62
C ILE A 132 -6.11 -6.43 -19.11
N ARG A 133 -6.48 -5.57 -18.19
CA ARG A 133 -5.52 -4.70 -17.51
C ARG A 133 -4.68 -5.52 -16.53
N PRO A 134 -3.36 -5.34 -16.48
CA PRO A 134 -2.48 -6.10 -15.59
C PRO A 134 -2.90 -6.05 -14.10
N GLY A 135 -3.53 -4.96 -13.69
CA GLY A 135 -3.99 -4.76 -12.33
C GLY A 135 -5.31 -5.48 -11.97
N ASP A 136 -6.05 -5.99 -12.95
CA ASP A 136 -7.29 -6.78 -12.74
C ASP A 136 -7.03 -8.29 -12.62
N LEU A 137 -5.77 -8.71 -12.73
CA LEU A 137 -5.42 -10.12 -12.62
C LEU A 137 -5.71 -10.66 -11.21
N PRO A 138 -6.46 -11.79 -11.09
CA PRO A 138 -6.68 -12.44 -9.81
C PRO A 138 -5.36 -12.81 -9.14
N GLY A 139 -5.30 -12.63 -7.82
CA GLY A 139 -4.08 -12.91 -7.05
C GLY A 139 -3.04 -11.79 -7.06
N THR A 140 -3.33 -10.64 -7.69
CA THR A 140 -2.53 -9.44 -7.52
C THR A 140 -3.07 -8.58 -6.38
N ASP A 141 -2.20 -7.83 -5.70
CA ASP A 141 -2.62 -6.94 -4.61
C ASP A 141 -3.67 -5.90 -5.09
N SER A 142 -3.47 -5.33 -6.29
CA SER A 142 -4.41 -4.37 -6.90
C SER A 142 -5.73 -5.03 -7.29
N GLY A 143 -5.71 -6.22 -7.90
CA GLY A 143 -6.90 -6.95 -8.30
C GLY A 143 -7.75 -7.35 -7.10
N THR A 144 -7.12 -7.97 -6.10
CA THR A 144 -7.80 -8.38 -4.86
C THR A 144 -8.39 -7.19 -4.11
N ALA A 145 -7.64 -6.09 -3.99
CA ALA A 145 -8.14 -4.88 -3.34
C ALA A 145 -9.29 -4.22 -4.13
N ALA A 146 -9.21 -4.22 -5.46
CA ALA A 146 -10.28 -3.70 -6.31
C ALA A 146 -11.55 -4.53 -6.22
N GLU A 147 -11.43 -5.86 -6.20
CA GLU A 147 -12.55 -6.79 -6.02
C GLU A 147 -13.27 -6.53 -4.68
N ILE A 148 -12.52 -6.39 -3.58
CA ILE A 148 -13.09 -6.07 -2.26
C ILE A 148 -13.88 -4.75 -2.29
N VAL A 149 -13.33 -3.71 -2.93
CA VAL A 149 -13.99 -2.40 -3.02
C VAL A 149 -15.22 -2.45 -3.90
N ARG A 150 -15.12 -3.04 -5.12
CA ARG A 150 -16.23 -3.15 -6.07
C ARG A 150 -17.38 -3.96 -5.49
N ASP A 151 -17.09 -5.15 -4.95
CA ASP A 151 -18.07 -6.05 -4.37
C ASP A 151 -18.82 -5.40 -3.18
N ARG A 152 -18.13 -4.62 -2.34
CA ARG A 152 -18.80 -3.90 -1.25
C ARG A 152 -19.65 -2.75 -1.77
N TRP A 153 -19.12 -1.97 -2.71
CA TRP A 153 -19.82 -0.84 -3.32
C TRP A 153 -21.07 -1.29 -4.07
N GLU A 154 -20.98 -2.35 -4.88
CA GLU A 154 -22.09 -2.92 -5.64
C GLU A 154 -23.19 -3.46 -4.71
N ARG A 155 -22.81 -4.23 -3.69
CA ARG A 155 -23.79 -4.75 -2.71
C ARG A 155 -24.54 -3.64 -1.98
N LEU A 156 -23.88 -2.57 -1.59
CA LEU A 156 -24.52 -1.46 -0.91
C LEU A 156 -25.39 -0.62 -1.86
N ARG A 157 -24.97 -0.45 -3.10
CA ARG A 157 -25.75 0.20 -4.16
C ARG A 157 -27.02 -0.59 -4.45
N ASP A 158 -26.91 -1.90 -4.67
CA ASP A 158 -28.04 -2.78 -5.00
C ASP A 158 -29.02 -2.93 -3.83
N ALA A 159 -28.52 -2.78 -2.59
CA ALA A 159 -29.35 -2.71 -1.39
C ALA A 159 -30.01 -1.31 -1.17
N GLY A 160 -29.80 -0.36 -2.08
CA GLY A 160 -30.37 1.00 -1.97
C GLY A 160 -29.74 1.84 -0.83
N ARG A 161 -28.59 1.45 -0.30
CA ARG A 161 -27.91 2.14 0.81
C ARG A 161 -26.99 3.26 0.35
N ILE A 162 -26.77 3.40 -0.95
CA ILE A 162 -25.97 4.48 -1.54
C ILE A 162 -26.91 5.42 -2.27
N GLU A 163 -26.96 6.67 -1.85
CA GLU A 163 -27.73 7.70 -2.49
C GLU A 163 -27.09 8.10 -3.84
N ALA A 164 -27.83 7.94 -4.93
CA ALA A 164 -27.36 8.27 -6.27
C ALA A 164 -27.48 9.78 -6.55
N GLY A 165 -26.52 10.34 -7.32
CA GLY A 165 -26.57 11.74 -7.76
C GLY A 165 -26.01 12.77 -6.78
N VAL A 166 -25.59 12.34 -5.56
CA VAL A 166 -25.04 13.23 -4.53
C VAL A 166 -23.51 13.30 -4.53
N ALA A 167 -22.85 12.58 -5.43
CA ALA A 167 -21.39 12.46 -5.43
C ALA A 167 -20.67 13.81 -5.43
N GLU A 168 -21.16 14.80 -6.19
CA GLU A 168 -20.55 16.12 -6.30
C GLU A 168 -20.67 16.97 -5.01
N SER A 169 -21.67 16.68 -4.18
CA SER A 169 -21.87 17.36 -2.88
C SER A 169 -21.02 16.77 -1.76
N LEU A 170 -20.48 15.57 -1.96
CA LEU A 170 -19.70 14.86 -0.95
C LEU A 170 -18.20 15.09 -1.12
N HIS A 171 -17.56 15.38 0.00
CA HIS A 171 -16.13 15.65 0.01
C HIS A 171 -15.34 14.50 0.64
N VAL A 172 -14.24 14.15 -0.02
CA VAL A 172 -13.25 13.23 0.57
C VAL A 172 -12.54 13.93 1.71
N THR A 173 -12.64 13.36 2.91
CA THR A 173 -11.89 13.87 4.05
C THR A 173 -10.45 13.41 3.96
N VAL A 174 -9.51 14.37 4.09
CA VAL A 174 -8.07 14.09 4.10
C VAL A 174 -7.51 14.42 5.47
N ARG A 175 -6.75 13.48 6.03
CA ARG A 175 -6.10 13.64 7.34
C ARG A 175 -4.62 13.32 7.25
N VAL A 176 -3.78 14.12 7.90
CA VAL A 176 -2.35 13.83 7.99
C VAL A 176 -2.11 12.75 9.05
N ARG A 177 -1.29 11.78 8.72
CA ARG A 177 -0.86 10.69 9.60
C ARG A 177 0.39 11.12 10.37
N ALA A 178 0.21 11.73 11.53
CA ALA A 178 1.32 12.28 12.31
C ALA A 178 2.39 11.23 12.68
N LEU A 179 1.98 10.00 13.04
CA LEU A 179 2.90 8.93 13.43
C LEU A 179 3.83 8.49 12.28
N PRO A 180 3.36 8.17 11.07
CA PRO A 180 4.26 7.89 9.94
C PRO A 180 5.16 9.07 9.57
N VAL A 181 4.67 10.32 9.64
CA VAL A 181 5.50 11.50 9.38
C VAL A 181 6.64 11.58 10.39
N ALA A 182 6.34 11.49 11.70
CA ALA A 182 7.35 11.53 12.75
C ALA A 182 8.36 10.37 12.59
N ALA A 183 7.88 9.15 12.33
CA ALA A 183 8.76 7.99 12.12
C ALA A 183 9.67 8.14 10.89
N ALA A 184 9.18 8.75 9.80
CA ALA A 184 9.99 9.03 8.62
C ALA A 184 11.09 10.04 8.92
N VAL A 185 10.77 11.11 9.65
CA VAL A 185 11.76 12.13 10.06
C VAL A 185 12.83 11.52 10.97
N ILE A 186 12.42 10.77 11.99
CA ILE A 186 13.33 10.09 12.91
C ILE A 186 14.19 9.07 12.17
N GLY A 187 13.60 8.28 11.28
CA GLY A 187 14.33 7.30 10.49
C GLY A 187 15.36 7.92 9.56
N ALA A 188 15.02 9.01 8.88
CA ALA A 188 15.95 9.75 8.04
C ALA A 188 17.11 10.37 8.87
N ALA A 189 16.79 10.99 10.01
CA ALA A 189 17.79 11.55 10.91
C ALA A 189 18.76 10.48 11.44
N ALA A 190 18.23 9.31 11.82
CA ALA A 190 19.05 8.18 12.29
C ALA A 190 20.03 7.70 11.21
N ILE A 191 19.60 7.63 9.94
CA ILE A 191 20.49 7.26 8.83
C ILE A 191 21.59 8.32 8.64
N VAL A 192 21.24 9.61 8.68
CA VAL A 192 22.24 10.68 8.56
C VAL A 192 23.27 10.60 9.69
N ILE A 193 22.81 10.41 10.93
CA ILE A 193 23.71 10.23 12.08
C ILE A 193 24.62 9.02 11.89
N ALA A 194 24.06 7.90 11.44
CA ALA A 194 24.83 6.69 11.18
C ALA A 194 25.94 6.92 10.15
N VAL A 195 25.63 7.59 9.05
CA VAL A 195 26.61 7.91 7.99
C VAL A 195 27.73 8.85 8.50
N LEU A 196 27.38 9.82 9.35
CA LEU A 196 28.37 10.76 9.92
C LEU A 196 29.20 10.16 11.05
N SER A 197 28.82 8.98 11.57
CA SER A 197 29.49 8.30 12.69
C SER A 197 30.53 7.27 12.23
N VAL A 198 30.61 7.00 10.93
CA VAL A 198 31.58 6.09 10.29
C VAL A 198 32.72 6.89 9.65
#